data_391bd37eca3b670098389674d0c31e39
#
_entry.id   391bd37eca3b670098389674d0c31e39
#
_cell.length_a   1.000
_cell.length_b   1.000
_cell.length_c   1.000
_cell.angle_alpha   90.00
_cell.angle_beta   90.00
_cell.angle_gamma   90.00
#
_symmetry.space_group_name_H-M   'P 1'
#
loop_
_entity.id
_entity.type
_entity.pdbx_description
1 polymer ?
#
loop_
_entity_poly.entity_id
_entity_poly.type
_entity_poly.pdbx_seq_one_letter_code
_entity_poly.pdbx_strand_id
1 'polypeptide(L)'
;MSNLPSSGRQLRTEVTSAGELKLSLVDVDIAPPKPEQVIVRIEASPINPSDLGLLLGMADVSTARQVGSDNNPAISAQVPEKILPALKARWDESMPVGNEGGGVVVAAGDSDAAQALVGKTVGVLGLSLIHI
;
A
#
# COMPACT_ATOMS: atom_id res chain seq x y z
N MET A 1 7.47 -3.03 27.43
CA MET A 1 7.40 -3.71 26.12
C MET A 1 6.40 -2.95 25.29
N SER A 2 6.84 -2.27 24.25
CA SER A 2 5.92 -1.61 23.30
C SER A 2 5.09 -2.71 22.64
N ASN A 3 3.78 -2.64 22.77
CA ASN A 3 2.84 -3.53 22.14
C ASN A 3 2.82 -3.15 20.64
N LEU A 4 3.78 -3.69 19.89
CA LEU A 4 3.84 -3.51 18.45
C LEU A 4 2.61 -4.18 17.83
N PRO A 5 1.90 -3.51 16.93
CA PRO A 5 0.86 -4.17 16.17
C PRO A 5 1.50 -5.29 15.34
N SER A 6 0.88 -6.47 15.36
CA SER A 6 1.33 -7.62 14.58
C SER A 6 0.89 -7.55 13.12
N SER A 7 -0.06 -6.68 12.80
CA SER A 7 -0.61 -6.50 11.46
C SER A 7 -0.92 -5.04 11.17
N GLY A 8 -0.98 -4.69 9.90
CA GLY A 8 -1.40 -3.39 9.39
C GLY A 8 -2.20 -3.56 8.12
N ARG A 9 -2.82 -2.48 7.63
CA ARG A 9 -3.55 -2.47 6.37
C ARG A 9 -2.72 -1.87 5.25
N GLN A 10 -2.79 -2.48 4.08
CA GLN A 10 -2.09 -2.04 2.89
C GLN A 10 -3.07 -1.91 1.71
N LEU A 11 -3.02 -0.76 1.04
CA LEU A 11 -3.72 -0.58 -0.24
C LEU A 11 -2.96 -1.31 -1.34
N ARG A 12 -3.67 -2.13 -2.09
CA ARG A 12 -3.10 -2.90 -3.21
C ARG A 12 -3.91 -2.71 -4.48
N THR A 13 -3.22 -2.81 -5.61
CA THR A 13 -3.79 -2.79 -6.95
C THR A 13 -3.46 -4.08 -7.69
N GLU A 14 -4.40 -4.58 -8.47
CA GLU A 14 -4.25 -5.75 -9.31
C GLU A 14 -4.98 -5.53 -10.62
N VAL A 15 -4.36 -5.89 -11.74
CA VAL A 15 -5.02 -5.97 -13.05
C VAL A 15 -5.14 -7.43 -13.39
N THR A 16 -6.37 -7.93 -13.50
CA THR A 16 -6.59 -9.33 -13.86
C THR A 16 -6.43 -9.56 -15.36
N SER A 17 -6.02 -10.75 -15.75
CA SER A 17 -5.98 -11.18 -17.15
C SER A 17 -7.38 -11.18 -17.81
N ALA A 18 -8.44 -11.18 -17.00
CA ALA A 18 -9.83 -11.06 -17.44
C ALA A 18 -10.27 -9.60 -17.73
N GLY A 19 -9.39 -8.61 -17.53
CA GLY A 19 -9.68 -7.22 -17.83
C GLY A 19 -10.36 -6.43 -16.71
N GLU A 20 -10.13 -6.80 -15.47
CA GLU A 20 -10.58 -6.02 -14.30
C GLU A 20 -9.39 -5.40 -13.57
N LEU A 21 -9.51 -4.13 -13.20
CA LEU A 21 -8.69 -3.52 -12.17
C LEU A 21 -9.38 -3.74 -10.82
N LYS A 22 -8.62 -4.19 -9.83
CA LYS A 22 -9.09 -4.35 -8.46
C LYS A 22 -8.23 -3.55 -7.51
N LEU A 23 -8.85 -2.68 -6.71
CA LEU A 23 -8.23 -2.01 -5.58
C LEU A 23 -8.76 -2.63 -4.30
N SER A 24 -7.88 -3.00 -3.38
CA SER A 24 -8.26 -3.65 -2.13
C SER A 24 -7.41 -3.19 -0.96
N LEU A 25 -8.02 -3.11 0.22
CA LEU A 25 -7.30 -3.02 1.48
C LEU A 25 -7.13 -4.42 2.05
N VAL A 26 -5.89 -4.83 2.24
CA VAL A 26 -5.56 -6.15 2.78
C VAL A 26 -4.79 -6.01 4.08
N ASP A 27 -4.97 -6.96 4.97
CA ASP A 27 -4.14 -7.07 6.16
C ASP A 27 -2.79 -7.69 5.78
N VAL A 28 -1.72 -7.13 6.33
CA VAL A 28 -0.35 -7.60 6.15
C VAL A 28 0.33 -7.74 7.50
N ASP A 29 1.13 -8.79 7.64
CA ASP A 29 1.91 -9.02 8.86
C ASP A 29 3.04 -7.99 8.97
N ILE A 30 3.27 -7.49 10.17
CA ILE A 30 4.37 -6.60 10.49
C ILE A 30 5.45 -7.42 11.19
N ALA A 31 6.54 -7.68 10.45
CA ALA A 31 7.71 -8.35 11.01
C ALA A 31 8.45 -7.41 11.99
N PRO A 32 9.13 -7.97 13.01
CA PRO A 32 10.03 -7.20 13.86
C PRO A 32 11.09 -6.48 13.02
N PRO A 33 11.46 -5.23 13.38
CA PRO A 33 12.45 -4.48 12.62
C PRO A 33 13.84 -5.12 12.76
N LYS A 34 14.59 -5.18 11.65
CA LYS A 34 16.02 -5.53 11.68
C LYS A 34 16.83 -4.43 12.39
N PRO A 35 18.10 -4.65 12.78
CA PRO A 35 18.86 -3.70 13.60
C PRO A 35 18.81 -2.25 13.12
N GLU A 36 18.91 -2.01 11.81
CA GLU A 36 18.93 -0.67 11.20
C GLU A 36 17.54 -0.19 10.71
N GLN A 37 16.49 -0.92 11.03
CA GLN A 37 15.14 -0.61 10.55
C GLN A 37 14.29 0.01 11.65
N VAL A 38 13.31 0.79 11.22
CA VAL A 38 12.26 1.35 12.08
C VAL A 38 10.88 0.94 11.55
N ILE A 39 9.91 0.87 12.44
CA ILE A 39 8.50 0.77 12.07
C ILE A 39 7.88 2.15 12.27
N VAL A 40 7.28 2.67 11.21
CA VAL A 40 6.60 3.95 11.20
C VAL A 40 5.10 3.73 11.13
N ARG A 41 4.35 4.27 12.08
CA ARG A 41 2.91 4.39 11.98
C ARG A 41 2.60 5.56 11.07
N ILE A 42 2.16 5.27 9.84
CA ILE A 42 1.82 6.30 8.87
C ILE A 42 0.54 7.01 9.29
N GLU A 43 0.57 8.33 9.36
CA GLU A 43 -0.56 9.18 9.77
C GLU A 43 -1.10 10.02 8.60
N ALA A 44 -0.28 10.25 7.57
CA ALA A 44 -0.66 10.93 6.35
C ALA A 44 0.13 10.40 5.15
N SER A 45 -0.54 10.31 4.02
CA SER A 45 0.08 9.95 2.74
C SER A 45 -0.53 10.82 1.63
N PRO A 46 0.27 11.50 0.81
CA PRO A 46 -0.26 12.24 -0.33
C PRO A 46 -0.72 11.28 -1.43
N ILE A 47 -1.61 11.76 -2.28
CA ILE A 47 -1.98 11.10 -3.53
C ILE A 47 -1.35 11.90 -4.66
N ASN A 48 -0.24 11.39 -5.20
CA ASN A 48 0.46 12.04 -6.30
C ASN A 48 -0.11 11.60 -7.67
N PRO A 49 0.09 12.38 -8.73
CA PRO A 49 -0.29 11.95 -10.08
C PRO A 49 0.30 10.59 -10.50
N SER A 50 1.53 10.28 -10.05
CA SER A 50 2.16 8.98 -10.26
C SER A 50 1.43 7.82 -9.58
N ASP A 51 0.82 8.05 -8.43
CA ASP A 51 0.02 7.06 -7.72
C ASP A 51 -1.24 6.71 -8.50
N LEU A 52 -1.87 7.70 -9.13
CA LEU A 52 -3.09 7.50 -9.94
C LEU A 52 -2.85 6.54 -11.11
N GLY A 53 -1.69 6.61 -11.75
CA GLY A 53 -1.31 5.69 -12.81
C GLY A 53 -1.26 4.24 -12.35
N LEU A 54 -0.73 3.99 -11.16
CA LEU A 54 -0.68 2.66 -10.57
C LEU A 54 -2.04 2.23 -10.00
N LEU A 55 -2.73 3.14 -9.30
CA LEU A 55 -4.03 2.88 -8.69
C LEU A 55 -5.09 2.56 -9.72
N LEU A 56 -5.24 3.41 -10.73
CA LEU A 56 -6.35 3.32 -11.67
C LEU A 56 -5.99 2.54 -12.94
N GLY A 57 -4.70 2.43 -13.28
CA GLY A 57 -4.18 1.56 -14.33
C GLY A 57 -4.86 1.72 -15.69
N MET A 58 -5.34 2.92 -16.04
CA MET A 58 -6.13 3.20 -17.25
C MET A 58 -7.49 2.47 -17.31
N ALA A 59 -8.01 2.03 -16.18
CA ALA A 59 -9.35 1.47 -16.09
C ALA A 59 -10.42 2.54 -16.35
N ASP A 60 -11.55 2.13 -16.85
CA ASP A 60 -12.73 2.98 -16.97
C ASP A 60 -13.38 3.14 -15.59
N VAL A 61 -13.08 4.27 -14.95
CA VAL A 61 -13.58 4.58 -13.59
C VAL A 61 -15.10 4.71 -13.52
N SER A 62 -15.79 4.94 -14.66
CA SER A 62 -17.25 4.98 -14.70
C SER A 62 -17.88 3.61 -14.44
N THR A 63 -17.11 2.54 -14.61
CA THR A 63 -17.52 1.16 -14.33
C THR A 63 -17.21 0.70 -12.91
N ALA A 64 -16.66 1.60 -12.07
CA ALA A 64 -16.25 1.26 -10.72
C ALA A 64 -17.43 0.78 -9.86
N ARG A 65 -17.22 -0.33 -9.16
CA ARG A 65 -18.19 -0.94 -8.26
C ARG A 65 -17.51 -1.49 -7.02
N GLN A 66 -18.21 -1.46 -5.90
CA GLN A 66 -17.77 -2.14 -4.70
C GLN A 66 -17.92 -3.65 -4.86
N VAL A 67 -16.86 -4.40 -4.54
CA VAL A 67 -16.84 -5.87 -4.65
C VAL A 67 -16.36 -6.55 -3.36
N GLY A 68 -15.80 -5.79 -2.42
CA GLY A 68 -15.37 -6.28 -1.12
C GLY A 68 -16.47 -6.24 -0.07
N SER A 69 -16.12 -6.64 1.15
CA SER A 69 -16.94 -6.53 2.35
C SER A 69 -16.48 -5.37 3.23
N ASP A 70 -17.24 -5.08 4.29
CA ASP A 70 -16.88 -4.03 5.26
C ASP A 70 -15.51 -4.29 5.92
N ASN A 71 -15.16 -5.56 6.15
CA ASN A 71 -13.89 -5.95 6.73
C ASN A 71 -12.75 -5.99 5.70
N ASN A 72 -13.05 -6.26 4.44
CA ASN A 72 -12.09 -6.33 3.34
C ASN A 72 -12.62 -5.49 2.17
N PRO A 73 -12.57 -4.16 2.29
CA PRO A 73 -13.11 -3.28 1.26
C PRO A 73 -12.30 -3.39 -0.04
N ALA A 74 -13.01 -3.53 -1.14
CA ALA A 74 -12.42 -3.57 -2.46
C ALA A 74 -13.34 -2.89 -3.49
N ILE A 75 -12.71 -2.36 -4.53
CA ILE A 75 -13.38 -1.75 -5.68
C ILE A 75 -12.85 -2.45 -6.93
N SER A 76 -13.74 -2.74 -7.87
CA SER A 76 -13.39 -3.23 -9.21
C SER A 76 -13.86 -2.26 -10.27
N ALA A 77 -13.06 -2.11 -11.34
CA ALA A 77 -13.41 -1.35 -12.54
C ALA A 77 -12.93 -2.09 -13.80
N GLN A 78 -13.55 -1.86 -14.94
CA GLN A 78 -13.18 -2.51 -16.19
C GLN A 78 -11.95 -1.85 -16.83
N VAL A 79 -11.03 -2.67 -17.32
CA VAL A 79 -9.92 -2.23 -18.16
C VAL A 79 -10.32 -2.40 -19.63
N PRO A 80 -10.30 -1.33 -20.45
CA PRO A 80 -10.63 -1.46 -21.86
C PRO A 80 -9.78 -2.52 -22.58
N GLU A 81 -10.41 -3.38 -23.39
CA GLU A 81 -9.74 -4.47 -24.09
C GLU A 81 -8.51 -4.02 -24.91
N LYS A 82 -8.59 -2.81 -25.51
CA LYS A 82 -7.48 -2.25 -26.29
C LYS A 82 -6.23 -1.95 -25.47
N ILE A 83 -6.39 -1.71 -24.17
CA ILE A 83 -5.30 -1.33 -23.26
C ILE A 83 -4.76 -2.56 -22.53
N LEU A 84 -5.61 -3.55 -22.31
CA LEU A 84 -5.27 -4.74 -21.54
C LEU A 84 -3.96 -5.43 -21.95
N PRO A 85 -3.63 -5.61 -23.23
CA PRO A 85 -2.36 -6.23 -23.64
C PRO A 85 -1.12 -5.45 -23.18
N ALA A 86 -1.20 -4.11 -23.09
CA ALA A 86 -0.09 -3.28 -22.62
C ALA A 86 0.21 -3.47 -21.13
N LEU A 87 -0.75 -4.01 -20.36
CA LEU A 87 -0.62 -4.27 -18.95
C LEU A 87 -0.21 -5.71 -18.62
N LYS A 88 0.13 -6.52 -19.63
CA LYS A 88 0.42 -7.96 -19.48
C LYS A 88 1.48 -8.27 -18.41
N ALA A 89 2.48 -7.40 -18.25
CA ALA A 89 3.55 -7.59 -17.26
C ALA A 89 3.07 -7.55 -15.79
N ARG A 90 1.84 -7.06 -15.56
CA ARG A 90 1.26 -6.96 -14.21
C ARG A 90 -0.06 -7.71 -14.05
N TRP A 91 -0.39 -8.60 -15.00
CA TRP A 91 -1.60 -9.40 -14.90
C TRP A 91 -1.54 -10.35 -13.71
N ASP A 92 -2.63 -10.37 -12.96
CA ASP A 92 -2.85 -11.26 -11.81
C ASP A 92 -1.79 -11.11 -10.70
N GLU A 93 -1.09 -9.96 -10.70
CA GLU A 93 -0.14 -9.58 -9.65
C GLU A 93 -0.73 -8.49 -8.77
N SER A 94 -0.92 -8.81 -7.49
CA SER A 94 -1.31 -7.84 -6.48
C SER A 94 -0.09 -7.03 -6.05
N MET A 95 -0.13 -5.71 -6.27
CA MET A 95 0.98 -4.80 -6.00
C MET A 95 0.62 -3.79 -4.92
N PRO A 96 1.52 -3.49 -3.98
CA PRO A 96 1.31 -2.41 -3.02
C PRO A 96 1.31 -1.04 -3.72
N VAL A 97 0.59 -0.10 -3.16
CA VAL A 97 0.47 1.28 -3.65
C VAL A 97 0.91 2.26 -2.59
N GLY A 98 1.46 3.39 -3.03
CA GLY A 98 1.95 4.48 -2.19
C GLY A 98 3.47 4.60 -2.25
N ASN A 99 3.96 5.83 -2.46
CA ASN A 99 5.37 6.11 -2.61
C ASN A 99 5.96 6.89 -1.44
N GLU A 100 5.13 7.61 -0.71
CA GLU A 100 5.58 8.47 0.38
C GLU A 100 4.52 8.66 1.44
N GLY A 101 4.94 9.06 2.61
CA GLY A 101 4.06 9.36 3.73
C GLY A 101 4.80 10.01 4.87
N GLY A 102 4.06 10.39 5.89
CA GLY A 102 4.59 10.90 7.15
C GLY A 102 3.95 10.20 8.32
N GLY A 103 4.69 10.05 9.39
CA GLY A 103 4.18 9.38 10.58
C GLY A 103 5.19 9.35 11.71
N VAL A 104 4.85 8.60 12.76
CA VAL A 104 5.65 8.48 13.98
C VAL A 104 6.35 7.13 14.02
N VAL A 105 7.63 7.13 14.36
CA VAL A 105 8.40 5.91 14.60
C VAL A 105 7.91 5.25 15.89
N VAL A 106 7.32 4.07 15.79
CA VAL A 106 6.73 3.33 16.91
C VAL A 106 7.59 2.18 17.42
N ALA A 107 8.54 1.74 16.60
CA ALA A 107 9.55 0.76 16.99
C ALA A 107 10.81 0.87 16.16
N ALA A 108 11.90 0.35 16.67
CA ALA A 108 13.19 0.35 16.01
C ALA A 108 13.95 -0.95 16.32
N GLY A 109 14.84 -1.32 15.42
CA GLY A 109 15.86 -2.35 15.66
C GLY A 109 16.94 -1.85 16.61
N ASP A 110 17.94 -2.69 16.86
CA ASP A 110 18.90 -2.52 17.96
C ASP A 110 20.02 -1.50 17.70
N SER A 111 20.12 -0.92 16.49
CA SER A 111 21.16 0.08 16.22
C SER A 111 20.87 1.40 16.95
N ASP A 112 21.91 2.09 17.41
CA ASP A 112 21.79 3.39 18.07
C ASP A 112 21.06 4.42 17.18
N ALA A 113 21.33 4.38 15.88
CA ALA A 113 20.71 5.28 14.90
C ALA A 113 19.20 5.02 14.79
N ALA A 114 18.76 3.76 14.73
CA ALA A 114 17.35 3.40 14.68
C ALA A 114 16.65 3.73 16.00
N GLN A 115 17.26 3.40 17.13
CA GLN A 115 16.73 3.70 18.47
C GLN A 115 16.55 5.21 18.71
N ALA A 116 17.45 6.03 18.20
CA ALA A 116 17.36 7.49 18.32
C ALA A 116 16.14 8.10 17.59
N LEU A 117 15.48 7.34 16.70
CA LEU A 117 14.31 7.79 15.95
C LEU A 117 12.99 7.46 16.65
N VAL A 118 12.97 6.58 17.65
CA VAL A 118 11.72 6.18 18.34
C VAL A 118 11.00 7.40 18.90
N GLY A 119 9.71 7.50 18.61
CA GLY A 119 8.85 8.61 19.00
C GLY A 119 8.97 9.88 18.15
N LYS A 120 9.86 9.92 17.17
CA LYS A 120 9.99 11.07 16.26
C LYS A 120 9.03 10.98 15.10
N THR A 121 8.57 12.15 14.65
CA THR A 121 7.82 12.29 13.39
C THR A 121 8.84 12.30 12.23
N VAL A 122 8.59 11.48 11.22
CA VAL A 122 9.47 11.29 10.08
C VAL A 122 8.69 11.32 8.77
N GLY A 123 9.37 11.77 7.70
CA GLY A 123 8.92 11.53 6.33
C GLY A 123 9.46 10.19 5.84
N VAL A 124 8.65 9.47 5.09
CA VAL A 124 9.00 8.16 4.51
C VAL A 124 8.91 8.25 3.00
N LEU A 125 9.95 7.79 2.33
CA LEU A 125 9.95 7.57 0.89
C LEU A 125 10.16 6.07 0.64
N GLY A 126 9.22 5.43 -0.04
CA GLY A 126 9.29 3.99 -0.28
C GLY A 126 8.16 3.50 -1.17
N LEU A 127 8.29 2.27 -1.66
CA LEU A 127 7.37 1.67 -2.64
C LEU A 127 6.16 0.96 -2.01
N SER A 128 6.04 0.94 -0.70
CA SER A 128 4.85 0.39 -0.05
C SER A 128 4.66 1.00 1.33
N LEU A 129 3.53 1.60 1.55
CA LEU A 129 3.15 2.15 2.84
C LEU A 129 2.10 1.24 3.48
N ILE A 130 2.34 0.85 4.72
CA ILE A 130 1.39 0.13 5.54
C ILE A 130 0.70 1.14 6.44
N HIS A 131 -0.61 1.28 6.30
CA HIS A 131 -1.43 2.10 7.18
C HIS A 131 -1.87 1.26 8.37
N ILE A 132 -1.55 1.70 9.55
CA ILE A 132 -1.93 1.06 10.81
C ILE A 132 -3.07 1.84 11.45
#